data_de8cf8745222160a394e561e86a58e80
#
_entry.id   de8cf8745222160a394e561e86a58e80
#
_cell.length_a   1.000
_cell.length_b   1.000
_cell.length_c   1.000
_cell.angle_alpha   90.00
_cell.angle_beta   90.00
_cell.angle_gamma   90.00
#
_symmetry.space_group_name_H-M   'P 1'
#
loop_
_entity.id
_entity.type
_entity.pdbx_description
1 polymer ?
#
loop_
_entity_poly.entity_id
_entity_poly.type
_entity_poly.pdbx_seq_one_letter_code
_entity_poly.pdbx_strand_id
1 'polypeptide(L)' 'MVCGCCGKKRKLFDMFYSVGDDGEKIHLCSDCWNVVEHLESDATGGEKELYALHLLQLRKRAKNPAPEFVSWQSAHFPQK' A
#
# COMPACT_ATOMS: atom_id res chain seq x y z
N MET A 1 -7.44 -14.11 5.57
CA MET A 1 -6.90 -13.03 4.75
C MET A 1 -6.26 -11.99 5.66
N VAL A 2 -5.07 -11.55 5.33
CA VAL A 2 -4.29 -10.61 6.13
C VAL A 2 -3.80 -9.48 5.24
N CYS A 3 -3.80 -8.24 5.77
CA CYS A 3 -3.25 -7.10 5.05
C CYS A 3 -1.75 -7.31 4.79
N GLY A 4 -1.33 -7.20 3.54
CA GLY A 4 0.07 -7.37 3.14
C GLY A 4 0.98 -6.25 3.61
N CYS A 5 0.43 -5.13 4.08
CA CYS A 5 1.18 -3.99 4.57
C CYS A 5 1.33 -4.02 6.10
N CYS A 6 0.23 -3.90 6.83
CA CYS A 6 0.27 -3.78 8.29
C CYS A 6 0.05 -5.10 9.04
N GLY A 7 -0.33 -6.17 8.34
CA GLY A 7 -0.57 -7.47 8.96
C GLY A 7 -1.90 -7.63 9.66
N LYS A 8 -2.80 -6.65 9.51
CA LYS A 8 -4.12 -6.72 10.11
C LYS A 8 -4.92 -7.90 9.55
N LYS A 9 -5.53 -8.69 10.43
CA LYS A 9 -6.41 -9.77 10.01
C LYS A 9 -7.77 -9.22 9.58
N ARG A 10 -8.31 -9.78 8.50
CA ARG A 10 -9.64 -9.40 8.02
C ARG A 10 -10.71 -9.91 8.97
N LYS A 11 -11.58 -9.01 9.40
CA LYS A 11 -12.78 -9.34 10.17
C LYS A 11 -13.99 -9.40 9.24
N LEU A 12 -15.13 -9.84 9.77
CA LEU A 12 -16.34 -10.13 8.98
C LEU A 12 -16.78 -8.95 8.09
N PHE A 13 -16.70 -7.74 8.59
CA PHE A 13 -17.16 -6.55 7.86
C PHE A 13 -16.05 -5.68 7.32
N ASP A 14 -14.81 -6.12 7.42
CA ASP A 14 -13.68 -5.34 6.92
C ASP A 14 -13.62 -5.40 5.39
N MET A 15 -13.43 -4.23 4.78
CA MET A 15 -13.20 -4.12 3.35
C MET A 15 -11.71 -4.24 3.07
N PHE A 16 -11.35 -5.23 2.26
CA PHE A 16 -9.99 -5.40 1.78
C PHE A 16 -9.95 -5.21 0.28
N TYR A 17 -8.87 -4.63 -0.20
CA TYR A 17 -8.65 -4.35 -1.62
C TYR A 17 -7.47 -5.15 -2.12
N SER A 18 -7.53 -5.57 -3.36
CA SER A 18 -6.44 -6.33 -3.99
C SER A 18 -5.63 -5.42 -4.88
N VAL A 19 -4.31 -5.52 -4.77
CA VAL A 19 -3.37 -4.83 -5.66
C VAL A 19 -2.38 -5.86 -6.19
N GLY A 20 -1.68 -5.53 -7.25
CA GLY A 20 -0.66 -6.39 -7.82
C GLY A 20 -0.86 -6.60 -9.30
N ASP A 21 0.23 -6.95 -9.97
CA ASP A 21 0.23 -7.27 -11.38
C ASP A 21 -0.01 -8.78 -11.56
N ASP A 22 -0.25 -9.18 -12.79
CA ASP A 22 -0.52 -10.54 -13.25
C ASP A 22 -0.19 -11.70 -12.29
N GLY A 23 -1.22 -12.24 -11.65
CA GLY A 23 -1.10 -13.45 -10.83
C GLY A 23 -0.71 -13.23 -9.38
N GLU A 24 -0.18 -12.07 -9.03
CA GLU A 24 0.12 -11.72 -7.64
C GLU A 24 -1.02 -10.89 -7.06
N LYS A 25 -1.72 -11.46 -6.09
CA LYS A 25 -2.78 -10.74 -5.39
C LYS A 25 -2.29 -10.38 -4.00
N ILE A 26 -2.10 -9.09 -3.79
CA ILE A 26 -1.73 -8.54 -2.51
C ILE A 26 -2.98 -7.89 -1.93
N HIS A 27 -3.37 -8.30 -0.73
CA HIS A 27 -4.56 -7.76 -0.08
C HIS A 27 -4.16 -6.68 0.91
N LEU A 28 -4.85 -5.55 0.85
CA LEU A 28 -4.62 -4.41 1.74
C LEU A 28 -5.90 -4.05 2.46
N CYS A 29 -5.80 -3.73 3.76
CA CYS A 29 -6.94 -3.19 4.48
C CYS A 29 -7.28 -1.79 3.96
N SER A 30 -8.47 -1.29 4.27
CA SER A 30 -8.92 0.00 3.75
C SER A 30 -7.99 1.15 4.12
N ASP A 31 -7.43 1.13 5.32
CA ASP A 31 -6.51 2.19 5.75
C ASP A 31 -5.22 2.23 4.93
N CYS A 32 -4.62 1.06 4.70
CA CYS A 32 -3.42 0.96 3.86
C CYS A 32 -3.74 1.29 2.40
N TRP A 33 -4.89 0.84 1.92
CA TRP A 33 -5.36 1.12 0.57
C TRP A 33 -5.54 2.63 0.35
N ASN A 34 -6.09 3.35 1.33
CA ASN A 34 -6.24 4.80 1.23
C ASN A 34 -4.90 5.49 1.04
N VAL A 35 -3.86 5.06 1.74
CA VAL A 35 -2.52 5.63 1.56
C VAL A 35 -2.00 5.36 0.16
N VAL A 36 -2.21 4.15 -0.36
CA VAL A 36 -1.82 3.79 -1.73
C VAL A 36 -2.55 4.67 -2.76
N GLU A 37 -3.84 4.89 -2.58
CA GLU A 37 -4.61 5.78 -3.47
C GLU A 37 -4.05 7.20 -3.47
N HIS A 38 -3.71 7.73 -2.29
CA HIS A 38 -3.10 9.05 -2.19
C HIS A 38 -1.76 9.10 -2.92
N LEU A 39 -0.94 8.05 -2.78
CA LEU A 39 0.33 7.98 -3.49
C LEU A 39 0.15 8.00 -5.01
N GLU A 40 -0.81 7.25 -5.52
CA GLU A 40 -1.10 7.25 -6.95
C GLU A 40 -1.55 8.62 -7.45
N SER A 41 -2.42 9.27 -6.70
CA SER A 41 -2.90 10.60 -7.01
C SER A 41 -1.75 11.62 -6.99
N ASP A 42 -0.89 11.55 -5.99
CA ASP A 42 0.26 12.45 -5.86
C ASP A 42 1.23 12.28 -7.03
N ALA A 43 1.51 11.03 -7.39
CA ALA A 43 2.40 10.72 -8.50
C ALA A 43 1.84 11.25 -9.83
N THR A 44 0.55 11.07 -10.06
CA THR A 44 -0.13 11.55 -11.26
C THR A 44 -0.16 13.08 -11.31
N GLY A 45 -0.41 13.73 -10.16
CA GLY A 45 -0.51 15.17 -10.06
C GLY A 45 0.82 15.90 -9.93
N GLY A 46 1.93 15.18 -9.79
CA GLY A 46 3.25 15.79 -9.63
C GLY A 46 3.49 16.39 -8.25
N GLU A 47 2.74 15.97 -7.25
CA GLU A 47 2.82 16.48 -5.88
C GLU A 47 3.95 15.78 -5.11
N LYS A 48 5.18 16.23 -5.31
CA LYS A 48 6.37 15.57 -4.76
C LYS A 48 6.39 15.54 -3.24
N GLU A 49 6.00 16.64 -2.59
CA GLU A 49 6.01 16.73 -1.13
C GLU A 49 4.97 15.81 -0.51
N LEU A 50 3.76 15.80 -1.06
CA LEU A 50 2.70 14.90 -0.61
C LEU A 50 3.07 13.44 -0.87
N TYR A 51 3.67 13.17 -2.01
CA TYR A 51 4.16 11.82 -2.34
C TYR A 51 5.13 11.32 -1.28
N ALA A 52 6.12 12.12 -0.93
CA ALA A 52 7.11 11.75 0.08
C ALA A 52 6.45 11.52 1.44
N LEU A 53 5.50 12.38 1.82
CA LEU A 53 4.78 12.25 3.08
C LEU A 53 3.95 10.97 3.13
N HIS A 54 3.19 10.69 2.09
CA HIS A 54 2.34 9.49 2.04
C HIS A 54 3.18 8.22 1.94
N LEU A 55 4.31 8.26 1.25
CA LEU A 55 5.22 7.12 1.19
C LEU A 55 5.78 6.81 2.58
N LEU A 56 6.13 7.84 3.34
CA LEU A 56 6.57 7.66 4.72
C LEU A 56 5.47 7.06 5.59
N GLN A 57 4.23 7.52 5.42
CA GLN A 57 3.08 6.97 6.13
C GLN A 57 2.88 5.49 5.81
N LEU A 58 3.00 5.12 4.54
CA LEU A 58 2.86 3.73 4.12
C LEU A 58 3.92 2.85 4.78
N ARG A 59 5.16 3.33 4.82
CA ARG A 59 6.26 2.61 5.47
C ARG A 59 6.05 2.44 6.97
N LYS A 60 5.52 3.47 7.62
CA LYS A 60 5.20 3.39 9.05
C LYS A 60 4.09 2.39 9.34
N ARG A 61 3.15 2.27 8.42
CA ARG A 61 2.07 1.28 8.55
C ARG A 61 2.56 -0.14 8.27
N ALA A 62 3.64 -0.29 7.51
CA ALA A 62 4.19 -1.59 7.12
C ALA A 62 4.98 -2.23 8.27
N LYS A 63 4.29 -2.58 9.35
CA LYS A 63 4.91 -3.16 10.54
C LYS A 63 5.30 -4.62 10.33
N ASN A 64 4.53 -5.35 9.51
CA ASN A 64 4.78 -6.76 9.23
C ASN A 64 4.43 -7.04 7.77
N PRO A 65 5.19 -6.41 6.83
CA PRO A 65 4.85 -6.48 5.41
C PRO A 65 5.13 -7.85 4.82
N ALA A 66 4.24 -8.30 3.93
CA ALA A 66 4.49 -9.48 3.13
C ALA A 66 5.59 -9.20 2.10
N PRO A 67 6.45 -10.17 1.78
CA PRO A 67 7.50 -9.97 0.76
C PRO A 67 6.94 -9.49 -0.58
N GLU A 68 5.78 -10.00 -0.99
CA GLU A 68 5.12 -9.61 -2.23
C GLU A 68 4.75 -8.13 -2.21
N PHE A 69 4.27 -7.63 -1.07
CA PHE A 69 3.92 -6.23 -0.92
C PHE A 69 5.17 -5.34 -1.00
N VAL A 70 6.26 -5.74 -0.37
CA VAL A 70 7.52 -4.99 -0.39
C VAL A 70 8.02 -4.85 -1.83
N SER A 71 8.02 -5.94 -2.58
CA SER A 71 8.42 -5.94 -3.99
C SER A 71 7.52 -5.05 -4.84
N TRP A 72 6.22 -5.17 -4.66
CA TRP A 72 5.24 -4.38 -5.39
C TRP A 72 5.39 -2.88 -5.09
N GLN A 73 5.52 -2.53 -3.81
CA GLN A 73 5.67 -1.13 -3.38
C GLN A 73 6.93 -0.52 -3.96
N SER A 74 8.04 -1.24 -3.92
CA SER A 74 9.32 -0.74 -4.44
C SER A 74 9.28 -0.49 -5.94
N ALA A 75 8.53 -1.31 -6.67
CA ALA A 75 8.38 -1.15 -8.12
C ALA A 75 7.42 -0.01 -8.48
N HIS A 76 6.30 0.11 -7.77
CA HIS A 76 5.26 1.10 -8.08
C HIS A 76 5.54 2.47 -7.46
N PHE A 77 6.11 2.49 -6.27
CA PHE A 77 6.37 3.74 -5.54
C PHE A 77 7.84 3.80 -5.12
N PRO A 78 8.75 3.95 -6.10
CA PRO A 78 10.17 4.06 -5.77
C PRO A 78 10.45 5.33 -4.96
N GLN A 79 11.38 5.21 -4.05
CA GLN A 79 11.85 6.36 -3.28
C GLN A 79 12.74 7.21 -4.19
N LYS A 80 12.40 8.48 -4.28
CA LYS A 80 13.19 9.44 -5.06
C LYS A 80 14.12 10.23 -4.15
#